data_32a4259111d085c053035f134b67de30
#
_entry.id   32a4259111d085c053035f134b67de30
#
_cell.length_a   1.000
_cell.length_b   1.000
_cell.length_c   1.000
_cell.angle_alpha   90.00
_cell.angle_beta   90.00
_cell.angle_gamma   90.00
#
_symmetry.space_group_name_H-M   'P 1'
#
loop_
_entity.id
_entity.type
_entity.pdbx_description
1 polymer ?
#
loop_
_entity_poly.entity_id
_entity_poly.type
_entity_poly.pdbx_seq_one_letter_code
_entity_poly.pdbx_strand_id
1 'polypeptide(L)'
;WDKPRAIYYRRMNDIPGDWGTAVNVQAMVFGNMGNTSGTGVAFTRNPATGEKKLYGEYLINAQGEDVVAGIRTPQQIETLKNIMPEVYEQFANIADTLEKHYRDMQDMEYTIERGKLYMLQTRNGKRTAAAALKIAVDLVDEGMISTDEAILKVEPKQLDALLHPQFDAKALASAVPVAIGLPASPGAACGRIYFTAADATAAAQSGQKVLLVRNETSPEDIEGMNHSEGILTCRGGMTSHAAVVARGMGTCCVAGCSEITVDENAKVLQIGDHIYAEGDYMSLDGSTGKVYGEALPTVEADLTGDFARLMGWADEARRLQVRTNADTPEDAAAAVRFGAEGIGLTRTEHMFFSGDRIVAVREMILSDNEDQRRAALRKLLPMQKGDFKGIYKVMQERPVTIRYLDPPLHEFLPHIT
;
A
#
# COMPACT_ATOMS: atom_id res chain seq x y z
N TRP A 1 30.21 -12.17 13.78
CA TRP A 1 30.37 -12.03 12.35
C TRP A 1 30.28 -13.36 11.60
N ASP A 2 30.94 -14.40 12.07
CA ASP A 2 31.05 -15.70 11.40
C ASP A 2 29.97 -16.72 11.79
N LYS A 3 28.99 -16.35 12.60
CA LYS A 3 27.84 -17.21 12.89
C LYS A 3 26.95 -17.36 11.65
N PRO A 4 26.35 -18.54 11.43
CA PRO A 4 25.50 -18.80 10.25
C PRO A 4 24.42 -17.72 10.02
N ARG A 5 23.77 -17.25 11.09
CA ARG A 5 22.77 -16.17 11.02
C ARG A 5 23.35 -14.86 10.48
N ALA A 6 24.57 -14.47 10.90
CA ALA A 6 25.21 -13.25 10.44
C ALA A 6 25.64 -13.36 8.97
N ILE A 7 26.15 -14.54 8.56
CA ILE A 7 26.52 -14.81 7.17
C ILE A 7 25.28 -14.74 6.28
N TYR A 8 24.16 -15.34 6.70
CA TYR A 8 22.90 -15.28 5.97
C TYR A 8 22.39 -13.84 5.83
N TYR A 9 22.38 -13.08 6.93
CA TYR A 9 21.97 -11.68 6.93
C TYR A 9 22.80 -10.83 5.97
N ARG A 10 24.12 -10.98 5.97
CA ARG A 10 25.01 -10.27 5.04
C ARG A 10 24.68 -10.57 3.59
N ARG A 11 24.46 -11.83 3.24
CA ARG A 11 24.10 -12.26 1.89
C ARG A 11 22.76 -11.66 1.43
N MET A 12 21.78 -11.61 2.33
CA MET A 12 20.45 -11.04 2.04
C MET A 12 20.46 -9.52 1.86
N ASN A 13 21.46 -8.83 2.42
CA ASN A 13 21.57 -7.37 2.38
C ASN A 13 22.79 -6.88 1.59
N ASP A 14 23.40 -7.74 0.77
CA ASP A 14 24.58 -7.43 -0.05
C ASP A 14 25.74 -6.78 0.72
N ILE A 15 25.93 -7.18 1.99
CA ILE A 15 27.00 -6.68 2.84
C ILE A 15 28.30 -7.49 2.56
N PRO A 16 29.40 -6.81 2.16
CA PRO A 16 30.67 -7.48 1.89
C PRO A 16 31.17 -8.32 3.07
N GLY A 17 31.71 -9.50 2.75
CA GLY A 17 32.19 -10.46 3.76
C GLY A 17 33.52 -10.04 4.42
N ASP A 18 34.27 -9.17 3.79
CA ASP A 18 35.54 -8.62 4.23
C ASP A 18 35.42 -7.42 5.15
N TRP A 19 34.19 -6.89 5.32
CA TRP A 19 33.93 -5.91 6.37
C TRP A 19 34.04 -6.58 7.74
N GLY A 20 34.51 -5.85 8.72
CA GLY A 20 34.51 -6.30 10.12
C GLY A 20 33.26 -5.85 10.88
N THR A 21 33.33 -5.95 12.18
CA THR A 21 32.35 -5.39 13.13
C THR A 21 33.06 -4.56 14.17
N ALA A 22 32.46 -3.43 14.57
CA ALA A 22 32.92 -2.67 15.71
C ALA A 22 32.38 -3.26 17.02
N VAL A 23 33.14 -3.16 18.07
CA VAL A 23 32.75 -3.58 19.42
C VAL A 23 32.88 -2.39 20.37
N ASN A 24 31.76 -2.02 21.01
CA ASN A 24 31.73 -1.02 22.06
C ASN A 24 31.70 -1.70 23.43
N VAL A 25 32.54 -1.25 24.33
CA VAL A 25 32.54 -1.68 25.73
C VAL A 25 31.99 -0.54 26.58
N GLN A 26 30.82 -0.75 27.21
CA GLN A 26 30.13 0.27 27.99
C GLN A 26 29.88 -0.23 29.42
N ALA A 27 29.84 0.72 30.39
CA ALA A 27 29.33 0.44 31.72
C ALA A 27 27.84 0.10 31.64
N MET A 28 27.41 -0.92 32.38
CA MET A 28 26.00 -1.28 32.52
C MET A 28 25.27 -0.25 33.40
N VAL A 29 24.03 0.04 33.05
CA VAL A 29 23.07 0.77 33.88
C VAL A 29 21.83 -0.10 34.11
N PHE A 30 21.23 0.04 35.31
CA PHE A 30 20.21 -0.89 35.78
C PHE A 30 18.89 -0.18 36.08
N GLY A 31 17.87 -0.46 35.28
CA GLY A 31 16.50 0.05 35.46
C GLY A 31 15.72 -0.65 36.56
N ASN A 32 16.24 -1.73 37.15
CA ASN A 32 15.60 -2.53 38.19
C ASN A 32 16.16 -2.27 39.60
N MET A 33 16.58 -1.05 39.88
CA MET A 33 17.14 -0.66 41.16
C MET A 33 16.12 0.04 42.08
N GLY A 34 14.86 -0.37 42.02
CA GLY A 34 13.77 0.14 42.83
C GLY A 34 12.90 1.20 42.12
N ASN A 35 12.02 1.85 42.84
CA ASN A 35 10.96 2.71 42.29
C ASN A 35 11.47 4.04 41.65
N THR A 36 12.74 4.39 41.87
CA THR A 36 13.37 5.54 41.22
C THR A 36 14.19 5.12 40.00
N SER A 37 14.02 3.89 39.56
CA SER A 37 14.68 3.31 38.39
C SER A 37 13.63 2.77 37.41
N GLY A 38 14.00 2.69 36.14
CA GLY A 38 13.13 2.21 35.08
C GLY A 38 13.82 2.14 33.74
N THR A 39 13.11 1.66 32.73
CA THR A 39 13.57 1.62 31.37
C THR A 39 12.44 1.88 30.41
N GLY A 40 12.72 2.36 29.20
CA GLY A 40 11.69 2.65 28.22
C GLY A 40 12.22 2.84 26.82
N VAL A 41 11.26 2.93 25.92
CA VAL A 41 11.45 3.25 24.51
C VAL A 41 10.53 4.41 24.15
N ALA A 42 11.02 5.37 23.37
CA ALA A 42 10.20 6.48 22.92
C ALA A 42 10.65 7.05 21.59
N PHE A 43 9.69 7.66 20.90
CA PHE A 43 9.88 8.37 19.66
C PHE A 43 9.72 9.87 19.88
N THR A 44 10.45 10.68 19.13
CA THR A 44 10.30 12.16 19.17
C THR A 44 8.96 12.61 18.61
N ARG A 45 8.35 11.80 17.72
CA ARG A 45 7.01 12.02 17.14
C ARG A 45 6.23 10.70 17.13
N ASN A 46 4.91 10.77 17.03
CA ASN A 46 4.09 9.58 16.92
C ASN A 46 4.39 8.83 15.61
N PRO A 47 4.89 7.58 15.66
CA PRO A 47 5.28 6.82 14.48
C PRO A 47 4.10 6.38 13.61
N ALA A 48 2.88 6.42 14.12
CA ALA A 48 1.67 6.08 13.38
C ALA A 48 1.07 7.29 12.65
N THR A 49 1.08 8.48 13.27
CA THR A 49 0.39 9.68 12.77
C THR A 49 1.32 10.80 12.32
N GLY A 50 2.58 10.80 12.74
CA GLY A 50 3.54 11.89 12.51
C GLY A 50 3.39 13.08 13.45
N GLU A 51 2.42 13.08 14.37
CA GLU A 51 2.22 14.18 15.32
C GLU A 51 3.47 14.47 16.13
N LYS A 52 3.83 15.76 16.22
CA LYS A 52 5.00 16.22 16.98
C LYS A 52 4.73 16.17 18.47
N LYS A 53 4.81 14.98 19.03
CA LYS A 53 4.62 14.71 20.45
C LYS A 53 5.42 13.47 20.83
N LEU A 54 6.13 13.53 21.97
CA LEU A 54 6.81 12.35 22.51
C LEU A 54 5.83 11.20 22.63
N TYR A 55 6.16 10.10 22.00
CA TYR A 55 5.33 8.89 21.96
C TYR A 55 6.17 7.71 22.42
N GLY A 56 5.77 7.02 23.46
CA GLY A 56 6.55 5.91 23.97
C GLY A 56 6.03 5.34 25.27
N GLU A 57 6.75 4.35 25.76
CA GLU A 57 6.35 3.55 26.90
C GLU A 57 7.54 3.31 27.82
N TYR A 58 7.25 3.13 29.11
CA TYR A 58 8.25 2.82 30.12
C TYR A 58 7.72 1.88 31.20
N LEU A 59 8.63 1.22 31.87
CA LEU A 59 8.38 0.41 33.06
C LEU A 59 9.26 0.89 34.20
N ILE A 60 8.68 1.06 35.38
CA ILE A 60 9.39 1.31 36.62
C ILE A 60 9.94 -0.03 37.17
N ASN A 61 11.15 0.03 37.75
CA ASN A 61 11.83 -1.11 38.33
C ASN A 61 11.88 -2.30 37.36
N ALA A 62 12.43 -2.07 36.16
CA ALA A 62 12.47 -3.03 35.07
C ALA A 62 13.75 -2.90 34.22
N GLN A 63 14.11 -3.97 33.54
CA GLN A 63 15.14 -4.00 32.50
C GLN A 63 14.51 -3.89 31.10
N GLY A 64 15.32 -3.59 30.07
CA GLY A 64 14.84 -3.45 28.69
C GLY A 64 14.10 -4.67 28.16
N GLU A 65 14.51 -5.85 28.57
CA GLU A 65 13.86 -7.13 28.20
C GLU A 65 12.42 -7.22 28.71
N ASP A 66 12.11 -6.61 29.87
CA ASP A 66 10.77 -6.64 30.48
C ASP A 66 9.76 -5.82 29.65
N VAL A 67 10.23 -4.76 28.95
CA VAL A 67 9.39 -3.93 28.07
C VAL A 67 9.00 -4.72 26.82
N VAL A 68 9.94 -5.50 26.28
CA VAL A 68 9.74 -6.26 25.02
C VAL A 68 9.01 -7.59 25.28
N ALA A 69 9.22 -8.20 26.44
CA ALA A 69 8.65 -9.51 26.76
C ALA A 69 7.13 -9.49 27.04
N GLY A 70 6.52 -8.31 27.22
CA GLY A 70 5.07 -8.18 27.43
C GLY A 70 4.54 -8.76 28.75
N ILE A 71 5.43 -9.08 29.71
CA ILE A 71 5.06 -9.69 31.02
C ILE A 71 4.36 -8.66 31.92
N ARG A 72 4.70 -7.39 31.76
CA ARG A 72 4.14 -6.25 32.50
C ARG A 72 3.59 -5.24 31.51
N THR A 73 2.47 -4.60 31.83
CA THR A 73 1.87 -3.53 31.01
C THR A 73 2.70 -2.25 31.16
N PRO A 74 3.33 -1.74 30.09
CA PRO A 74 4.07 -0.49 30.15
C PRO A 74 3.13 0.70 30.36
N GLN A 75 3.69 1.78 30.90
CA GLN A 75 2.98 3.06 31.06
C GLN A 75 3.39 4.01 29.93
N GLN A 76 2.46 4.89 29.54
CA GLN A 76 2.73 5.90 28.52
C GLN A 76 3.74 6.92 29.04
N ILE A 77 4.71 7.31 28.20
CA ILE A 77 5.82 8.21 28.57
C ILE A 77 5.36 9.54 29.18
N GLU A 78 4.18 10.03 28.80
CA GLU A 78 3.62 11.26 29.35
C GLU A 78 3.37 11.19 30.86
N THR A 79 3.05 10.01 31.37
CA THR A 79 2.80 9.82 32.80
C THR A 79 4.08 9.94 33.63
N LEU A 80 5.25 9.82 32.99
CA LEU A 80 6.53 10.01 33.65
C LEU A 80 6.71 11.43 34.21
N LYS A 81 6.00 12.42 33.62
CA LYS A 81 5.92 13.79 34.16
C LYS A 81 5.46 13.84 35.62
N ASN A 82 4.54 12.93 35.98
CA ASN A 82 3.94 12.92 37.34
C ASN A 82 4.80 12.14 38.32
N ILE A 83 5.62 11.20 37.86
CA ILE A 83 6.40 10.29 38.70
C ILE A 83 7.85 10.80 38.86
N MET A 84 8.45 11.23 37.76
CA MET A 84 9.85 11.73 37.72
C MET A 84 9.94 12.96 36.79
N PRO A 85 9.42 14.13 37.19
CA PRO A 85 9.31 15.31 36.35
C PRO A 85 10.66 15.79 35.82
N GLU A 86 11.70 15.79 36.62
CA GLU A 86 13.04 16.22 36.20
C GLU A 86 13.63 15.30 35.14
N VAL A 87 13.44 13.99 35.28
CA VAL A 87 13.87 12.99 34.27
C VAL A 87 13.12 13.16 32.99
N TYR A 88 11.80 13.39 33.05
CA TYR A 88 10.99 13.64 31.87
C TYR A 88 11.43 14.89 31.11
N GLU A 89 11.69 15.99 31.82
CA GLU A 89 12.15 17.25 31.22
C GLU A 89 13.53 17.07 30.57
N GLN A 90 14.44 16.40 31.26
CA GLN A 90 15.77 16.07 30.70
C GLN A 90 15.64 15.22 29.44
N PHE A 91 14.77 14.19 29.45
CA PHE A 91 14.52 13.34 28.29
C PHE A 91 13.93 14.12 27.12
N ALA A 92 12.95 15.00 27.37
CA ALA A 92 12.33 15.83 26.33
C ALA A 92 13.36 16.77 25.66
N ASN A 93 14.26 17.36 26.44
CA ASN A 93 15.34 18.21 25.92
C ASN A 93 16.34 17.42 25.06
N ILE A 94 16.68 16.19 25.47
CA ILE A 94 17.54 15.30 24.70
C ILE A 94 16.84 14.89 23.39
N ALA A 95 15.56 14.55 23.45
CA ALA A 95 14.76 14.18 22.28
C ALA A 95 14.73 15.32 21.23
N ASP A 96 14.48 16.55 21.66
CA ASP A 96 14.52 17.73 20.79
C ASP A 96 15.93 17.95 20.19
N THR A 97 16.97 17.79 20.99
CA THR A 97 18.36 17.90 20.53
C THR A 97 18.71 16.85 19.48
N LEU A 98 18.31 15.60 19.70
CA LEU A 98 18.55 14.50 18.75
C LEU A 98 17.77 14.68 17.46
N GLU A 99 16.49 15.06 17.53
CA GLU A 99 15.68 15.32 16.33
C GLU A 99 16.27 16.44 15.48
N LYS A 100 16.70 17.55 16.10
CA LYS A 100 17.36 18.66 15.41
C LYS A 100 18.71 18.27 14.82
N HIS A 101 19.49 17.45 15.53
CA HIS A 101 20.81 17.01 15.07
C HIS A 101 20.71 16.10 13.87
N TYR A 102 19.85 15.08 13.94
CA TYR A 102 19.64 14.13 12.85
C TYR A 102 18.68 14.63 11.76
N ARG A 103 17.99 15.73 12.03
CA ARG A 103 16.97 16.31 11.13
C ARG A 103 15.93 15.28 10.70
N ASP A 104 15.54 14.42 11.66
CA ASP A 104 14.56 13.36 11.45
C ASP A 104 14.00 12.84 12.78
N MET A 105 12.80 12.26 12.74
CA MET A 105 12.20 11.59 13.89
C MET A 105 13.13 10.48 14.42
N GLN A 106 13.34 10.47 15.72
CA GLN A 106 14.19 9.51 16.39
C GLN A 106 13.40 8.49 17.20
N ASP A 107 13.87 7.26 17.17
CA ASP A 107 13.51 6.14 18.04
C ASP A 107 14.64 5.99 19.07
N MET A 108 14.29 6.07 20.35
CA MET A 108 15.24 6.19 21.45
C MET A 108 15.00 5.13 22.51
N GLU A 109 16.08 4.53 22.98
CA GLU A 109 16.07 3.62 24.13
C GLU A 109 16.78 4.28 25.30
N TYR A 110 16.20 4.19 26.48
CA TYR A 110 16.76 4.82 27.68
C TYR A 110 16.56 4.00 28.94
N THR A 111 17.39 4.23 29.93
CA THR A 111 17.29 3.65 31.26
C THR A 111 17.44 4.75 32.31
N ILE A 112 16.67 4.64 33.38
CA ILE A 112 16.76 5.49 34.56
C ILE A 112 17.31 4.64 35.70
N GLU A 113 18.47 5.00 36.23
CA GLU A 113 19.02 4.35 37.39
C GLU A 113 19.06 5.34 38.57
N ARG A 114 18.24 5.06 39.59
CA ARG A 114 18.17 5.88 40.83
C ARG A 114 17.95 7.36 40.53
N GLY A 115 17.01 7.68 39.68
CA GLY A 115 16.64 9.05 39.28
C GLY A 115 17.57 9.69 38.24
N LYS A 116 18.61 9.01 37.78
CA LYS A 116 19.50 9.52 36.75
C LYS A 116 19.18 8.87 35.40
N LEU A 117 18.98 9.72 34.37
CA LEU A 117 18.72 9.30 33.00
C LEU A 117 19.98 8.91 32.26
N TYR A 118 19.91 7.81 31.50
CA TYR A 118 20.94 7.34 30.58
C TYR A 118 20.30 6.99 29.24
N MET A 119 20.82 7.58 28.17
CA MET A 119 20.47 7.22 26.81
C MET A 119 21.26 5.99 26.37
N LEU A 120 20.59 4.97 25.86
CA LEU A 120 21.21 3.74 25.43
C LEU A 120 21.43 3.70 23.93
N GLN A 121 20.41 4.10 23.16
CA GLN A 121 20.45 4.08 21.71
C GLN A 121 19.53 5.14 21.13
N THR A 122 19.92 5.67 19.97
CA THR A 122 19.03 6.45 19.08
C THR A 122 19.20 5.97 17.65
N ARG A 123 18.11 6.03 16.89
CA ARG A 123 18.07 5.69 15.46
C ARG A 123 16.92 6.43 14.77
N ASN A 124 16.97 6.54 13.46
CA ASN A 124 15.83 7.06 12.71
C ASN A 124 14.61 6.14 12.93
N GLY A 125 13.51 6.72 13.36
CA GLY A 125 12.31 6.01 13.74
C GLY A 125 11.62 5.35 12.56
N LYS A 126 11.29 4.05 12.69
CA LYS A 126 10.38 3.40 11.76
C LYS A 126 8.99 3.97 11.93
N ARG A 127 8.29 4.18 10.82
CA ARG A 127 7.01 4.91 10.80
C ARG A 127 6.11 4.42 9.68
N THR A 128 4.82 4.68 9.80
CA THR A 128 3.85 4.44 8.73
C THR A 128 4.08 5.37 7.55
N ALA A 129 3.49 5.05 6.39
CA ALA A 129 3.55 5.91 5.21
C ALA A 129 2.94 7.30 5.46
N ALA A 130 1.80 7.36 6.15
CA ALA A 130 1.14 8.60 6.52
C ALA A 130 2.00 9.46 7.46
N ALA A 131 2.62 8.84 8.46
CA ALA A 131 3.54 9.52 9.36
C ALA A 131 4.81 10.00 8.62
N ALA A 132 5.36 9.21 7.69
CA ALA A 132 6.53 9.62 6.91
C ALA A 132 6.25 10.87 6.08
N LEU A 133 5.11 10.90 5.41
CA LEU A 133 4.66 12.06 4.64
C LEU A 133 4.50 13.30 5.53
N LYS A 134 3.71 13.18 6.60
CA LYS A 134 3.47 14.29 7.53
C LYS A 134 4.77 14.81 8.14
N ILE A 135 5.64 13.94 8.62
CA ILE A 135 6.92 14.32 9.24
C ILE A 135 7.81 15.05 8.23
N ALA A 136 7.90 14.57 6.99
CA ALA A 136 8.70 15.23 5.95
C ALA A 136 8.23 16.67 5.68
N VAL A 137 6.91 16.86 5.62
CA VAL A 137 6.30 18.20 5.42
C VAL A 137 6.51 19.08 6.65
N ASP A 138 6.26 18.58 7.85
CA ASP A 138 6.44 19.34 9.10
C ASP A 138 7.91 19.78 9.28
N LEU A 139 8.88 18.92 8.96
CA LEU A 139 10.31 19.26 9.05
C LEU A 139 10.72 20.40 8.11
N VAL A 140 10.08 20.52 6.94
CA VAL A 140 10.26 21.67 6.04
C VAL A 140 9.66 22.93 6.66
N ASP A 141 8.43 22.85 7.18
CA ASP A 141 7.73 23.97 7.83
C ASP A 141 8.48 24.48 9.06
N GLU A 142 9.14 23.58 9.78
CA GLU A 142 10.00 23.89 10.93
C GLU A 142 11.40 24.42 10.51
N GLY A 143 11.70 24.48 9.22
CA GLY A 143 12.98 24.94 8.69
C GLY A 143 14.17 24.01 8.97
N MET A 144 13.91 22.75 9.30
CA MET A 144 14.96 21.76 9.60
C MET A 144 15.58 21.14 8.35
N ILE A 145 14.78 20.98 7.28
CA ILE A 145 15.19 20.38 6.01
C ILE A 145 14.68 21.19 4.83
N SER A 146 15.30 21.02 3.66
CA SER A 146 14.82 21.57 2.40
C SER A 146 13.69 20.70 1.80
N THR A 147 13.00 21.22 0.80
CA THR A 147 12.01 20.47 0.01
C THR A 147 12.62 19.26 -0.68
N ASP A 148 13.83 19.38 -1.23
CA ASP A 148 14.55 18.26 -1.85
C ASP A 148 14.88 17.16 -0.83
N GLU A 149 15.30 17.55 0.37
CA GLU A 149 15.55 16.57 1.45
C GLU A 149 14.25 15.90 1.91
N ALA A 150 13.13 16.60 1.92
CA ALA A 150 11.82 16.05 2.25
C ALA A 150 11.38 14.98 1.23
N ILE A 151 11.56 15.24 -0.07
CA ILE A 151 11.27 14.27 -1.13
C ILE A 151 12.08 12.98 -0.93
N LEU A 152 13.36 13.11 -0.58
CA LEU A 152 14.25 11.96 -0.34
C LEU A 152 13.92 11.17 0.93
N LYS A 153 13.18 11.75 1.88
CA LYS A 153 12.78 11.06 3.13
C LYS A 153 11.56 10.15 2.97
N VAL A 154 10.79 10.31 1.91
CA VAL A 154 9.59 9.50 1.64
C VAL A 154 9.86 8.55 0.49
N GLU A 155 9.81 7.25 0.78
CA GLU A 155 10.03 6.23 -0.25
C GLU A 155 8.83 6.17 -1.22
N PRO A 156 9.06 5.99 -2.54
CA PRO A 156 7.97 5.87 -3.51
C PRO A 156 6.92 4.80 -3.17
N LYS A 157 7.35 3.68 -2.59
CA LYS A 157 6.43 2.62 -2.13
C LYS A 157 5.48 3.07 -1.02
N GLN A 158 5.91 4.02 -0.18
CA GLN A 158 5.05 4.59 0.86
C GLN A 158 3.99 5.48 0.23
N LEU A 159 4.34 6.26 -0.80
CA LEU A 159 3.37 7.07 -1.55
C LEU A 159 2.34 6.20 -2.27
N ASP A 160 2.77 5.10 -2.88
CA ASP A 160 1.86 4.16 -3.52
C ASP A 160 0.82 3.60 -2.54
N ALA A 161 1.25 3.25 -1.33
CA ALA A 161 0.32 2.81 -0.29
C ALA A 161 -0.72 3.88 0.10
N LEU A 162 -0.36 5.17 0.02
CA LEU A 162 -1.26 6.29 0.34
C LEU A 162 -2.28 6.61 -0.77
N LEU A 163 -2.09 6.09 -1.99
CA LEU A 163 -3.03 6.27 -3.10
C LEU A 163 -4.28 5.37 -2.96
N HIS A 164 -4.24 4.42 -2.04
CA HIS A 164 -5.32 3.45 -1.82
C HIS A 164 -6.01 3.69 -0.48
N PRO A 165 -7.28 3.25 -0.32
CA PRO A 165 -7.94 3.28 0.97
C PRO A 165 -7.12 2.60 2.06
N GLN A 166 -7.18 3.13 3.27
CA GLN A 166 -6.49 2.61 4.46
C GLN A 166 -7.52 2.23 5.52
N PHE A 167 -7.17 1.35 6.44
CA PHE A 167 -8.01 1.15 7.62
C PHE A 167 -7.87 2.31 8.62
N ASP A 168 -8.96 2.60 9.34
CA ASP A 168 -8.87 3.49 10.49
C ASP A 168 -7.82 2.97 11.49
N ALA A 169 -6.88 3.83 11.87
CA ALA A 169 -5.73 3.44 12.69
C ALA A 169 -6.12 2.91 14.08
N LYS A 170 -7.21 3.43 14.67
CA LYS A 170 -7.68 2.98 15.99
C LYS A 170 -8.35 1.62 15.91
N ALA A 171 -9.16 1.41 14.89
CA ALA A 171 -9.80 0.13 14.64
C ALA A 171 -8.75 -0.96 14.33
N LEU A 172 -7.78 -0.65 13.48
CA LEU A 172 -6.71 -1.58 13.13
C LEU A 172 -5.83 -1.97 14.31
N ALA A 173 -5.57 -1.05 15.26
CA ALA A 173 -4.73 -1.30 16.43
C ALA A 173 -5.31 -2.38 17.37
N SER A 174 -6.62 -2.59 17.36
CA SER A 174 -7.31 -3.61 18.18
C SER A 174 -7.66 -4.88 17.41
N ALA A 175 -7.54 -4.86 16.08
CA ALA A 175 -7.91 -5.98 15.23
C ALA A 175 -6.83 -7.06 15.20
N VAL A 176 -7.27 -8.32 15.24
CA VAL A 176 -6.37 -9.47 15.13
C VAL A 176 -6.60 -10.15 13.78
N PRO A 177 -5.55 -10.31 12.96
CA PRO A 177 -5.68 -11.01 11.68
C PRO A 177 -6.01 -12.48 11.92
N VAL A 178 -6.95 -13.03 11.16
CA VAL A 178 -7.38 -14.43 11.22
C VAL A 178 -6.64 -15.30 10.20
N ALA A 179 -6.06 -14.71 9.17
CA ALA A 179 -5.23 -15.39 8.17
C ALA A 179 -4.28 -14.39 7.48
N ILE A 180 -3.25 -14.92 6.81
CA ILE A 180 -2.27 -14.12 6.06
C ILE A 180 -2.06 -14.75 4.69
N GLY A 181 -2.18 -13.95 3.64
CA GLY A 181 -1.85 -14.29 2.26
C GLY A 181 -0.77 -13.40 1.67
N LEU A 182 -0.63 -13.42 0.37
CA LEU A 182 0.31 -12.55 -0.35
C LEU A 182 -0.31 -11.17 -0.60
N PRO A 183 0.43 -10.07 -0.33
CA PRO A 183 -0.02 -8.70 -0.61
C PRO A 183 0.00 -8.43 -2.12
N ALA A 184 -1.04 -8.87 -2.83
CA ALA A 184 -1.04 -8.93 -4.29
C ALA A 184 -1.41 -7.60 -4.95
N SER A 185 -2.29 -6.81 -4.34
CA SER A 185 -2.61 -5.44 -4.76
C SER A 185 -2.93 -4.60 -3.53
N PRO A 186 -2.33 -3.40 -3.37
CA PRO A 186 -2.42 -2.62 -2.15
C PRO A 186 -3.84 -2.09 -1.88
N GLY A 187 -4.04 -1.60 -0.65
CA GLY A 187 -5.28 -0.99 -0.18
C GLY A 187 -5.97 -1.78 0.92
N ALA A 188 -6.92 -1.12 1.59
CA ALA A 188 -7.81 -1.71 2.58
C ALA A 188 -9.19 -1.90 1.97
N ALA A 189 -9.77 -3.06 2.13
CA ALA A 189 -11.12 -3.35 1.70
C ALA A 189 -11.94 -3.97 2.82
N CYS A 190 -13.17 -3.53 2.96
CA CYS A 190 -14.14 -4.09 3.89
C CYS A 190 -15.46 -4.32 3.17
N GLY A 191 -16.02 -5.50 3.29
CA GLY A 191 -17.28 -5.83 2.63
C GLY A 191 -17.83 -7.19 3.04
N ARG A 192 -18.97 -7.53 2.45
CA ARG A 192 -19.58 -8.84 2.60
C ARG A 192 -18.96 -9.82 1.61
N ILE A 193 -18.67 -11.03 2.06
CA ILE A 193 -18.04 -12.05 1.22
C ILE A 193 -19.05 -12.72 0.29
N TYR A 194 -18.65 -12.89 -0.96
CA TYR A 194 -19.38 -13.63 -2.00
C TYR A 194 -18.45 -14.57 -2.73
N PHE A 195 -18.95 -15.73 -3.13
CA PHE A 195 -18.13 -16.82 -3.66
C PHE A 195 -18.24 -17.01 -5.17
N THR A 196 -19.13 -16.27 -5.82
CA THR A 196 -19.23 -16.24 -7.29
C THR A 196 -19.22 -14.82 -7.82
N ALA A 197 -18.70 -14.62 -9.02
CA ALA A 197 -18.70 -13.32 -9.68
C ALA A 197 -20.11 -12.76 -9.88
N ALA A 198 -21.07 -13.62 -10.21
CA ALA A 198 -22.47 -13.25 -10.43
C ALA A 198 -23.13 -12.73 -9.14
N ASP A 199 -22.97 -13.45 -8.02
CA ASP A 199 -23.54 -13.04 -6.73
C ASP A 199 -22.89 -11.74 -6.22
N ALA A 200 -21.57 -11.62 -6.35
CA ALA A 200 -20.84 -10.40 -6.01
C ALA A 200 -21.33 -9.19 -6.81
N THR A 201 -21.50 -9.34 -8.13
CA THR A 201 -22.02 -8.30 -9.02
C THR A 201 -23.44 -7.90 -8.63
N ALA A 202 -24.34 -8.88 -8.42
CA ALA A 202 -25.73 -8.61 -8.04
C ALA A 202 -25.83 -7.89 -6.68
N ALA A 203 -25.02 -8.28 -5.70
CA ALA A 203 -24.97 -7.65 -4.41
C ALA A 203 -24.41 -6.21 -4.49
N ALA A 204 -23.35 -5.99 -5.26
CA ALA A 204 -22.77 -4.67 -5.47
C ALA A 204 -23.75 -3.72 -6.18
N GLN A 205 -24.48 -4.20 -7.18
CA GLN A 205 -25.52 -3.44 -7.87
C GLN A 205 -26.69 -3.06 -6.93
N SER A 206 -26.92 -3.84 -5.87
CA SER A 206 -27.88 -3.48 -4.81
C SER A 206 -27.36 -2.47 -3.79
N GLY A 207 -26.11 -1.97 -3.98
CA GLY A 207 -25.46 -0.98 -3.13
C GLY A 207 -24.69 -1.56 -1.94
N GLN A 208 -24.40 -2.86 -1.93
CA GLN A 208 -23.57 -3.48 -0.89
C GLN A 208 -22.09 -3.36 -1.23
N LYS A 209 -21.25 -3.15 -0.22
CA LYS A 209 -19.80 -3.35 -0.34
C LYS A 209 -19.51 -4.84 -0.29
N VAL A 210 -18.85 -5.34 -1.32
CA VAL A 210 -18.64 -6.78 -1.50
C VAL A 210 -17.16 -7.13 -1.61
N LEU A 211 -16.80 -8.33 -1.13
CA LEU A 211 -15.51 -8.96 -1.33
C LEU A 211 -15.72 -10.25 -2.13
N LEU A 212 -14.97 -10.41 -3.21
CA LEU A 212 -14.99 -11.65 -3.99
C LEU A 212 -13.98 -12.63 -3.40
N VAL A 213 -14.47 -13.78 -2.95
CA VAL A 213 -13.66 -14.85 -2.33
C VAL A 213 -13.71 -16.08 -3.22
N ARG A 214 -12.55 -16.52 -3.71
CA ARG A 214 -12.45 -17.65 -4.64
C ARG A 214 -11.33 -18.61 -4.24
N ASN A 215 -11.37 -19.84 -4.71
CA ASN A 215 -10.20 -20.70 -4.68
C ASN A 215 -9.08 -20.12 -5.56
N GLU A 216 -9.42 -19.73 -6.77
CA GLU A 216 -8.62 -18.98 -7.75
C GLU A 216 -9.55 -18.22 -8.68
N THR A 217 -9.11 -17.12 -9.27
CA THR A 217 -9.92 -16.39 -10.26
C THR A 217 -9.57 -16.78 -11.68
N SER A 218 -10.55 -16.69 -12.56
CA SER A 218 -10.45 -16.90 -14.00
C SER A 218 -10.88 -15.63 -14.77
N PRO A 219 -10.66 -15.55 -16.09
CA PRO A 219 -11.15 -14.43 -16.90
C PRO A 219 -12.66 -14.22 -16.83
N GLU A 220 -13.43 -15.25 -16.49
CA GLU A 220 -14.89 -15.19 -16.33
C GLU A 220 -15.31 -14.41 -15.07
N ASP A 221 -14.40 -14.26 -14.11
CA ASP A 221 -14.65 -13.55 -12.84
C ASP A 221 -14.45 -12.03 -12.94
N ILE A 222 -13.99 -11.50 -14.08
CA ILE A 222 -13.61 -10.07 -14.25
C ILE A 222 -14.74 -9.12 -13.85
N GLU A 223 -15.99 -9.43 -14.19
CA GLU A 223 -17.13 -8.58 -13.82
C GLU A 223 -17.31 -8.49 -12.30
N GLY A 224 -17.27 -9.64 -11.62
CA GLY A 224 -17.35 -9.70 -10.16
C GLY A 224 -16.15 -9.03 -9.47
N MET A 225 -14.94 -9.19 -10.03
CA MET A 225 -13.73 -8.53 -9.54
C MET A 225 -13.86 -7.01 -9.65
N ASN A 226 -14.39 -6.48 -10.76
CA ASN A 226 -14.55 -5.05 -10.99
C ASN A 226 -15.58 -4.38 -10.06
N HIS A 227 -16.59 -5.13 -9.61
CA HIS A 227 -17.61 -4.63 -8.70
C HIS A 227 -17.28 -4.85 -7.22
N SER A 228 -16.16 -5.51 -6.93
CA SER A 228 -15.75 -5.82 -5.56
C SER A 228 -14.79 -4.77 -4.99
N GLU A 229 -14.95 -4.44 -3.71
CA GLU A 229 -14.01 -3.60 -2.95
C GLU A 229 -12.65 -4.30 -2.80
N GLY A 230 -12.64 -5.63 -2.74
CA GLY A 230 -11.45 -6.44 -2.61
C GLY A 230 -11.61 -7.89 -3.04
N ILE A 231 -10.48 -8.55 -3.26
CA ILE A 231 -10.40 -9.92 -3.78
C ILE A 231 -9.54 -10.75 -2.83
N LEU A 232 -10.05 -11.92 -2.46
CA LEU A 232 -9.34 -12.90 -1.64
C LEU A 232 -9.29 -14.24 -2.37
N THR A 233 -8.09 -14.84 -2.51
CA THR A 233 -7.95 -16.17 -3.09
C THR A 233 -7.15 -17.11 -2.20
N CYS A 234 -7.57 -18.41 -2.17
CA CYS A 234 -6.81 -19.46 -1.47
C CYS A 234 -5.51 -19.77 -2.18
N ARG A 235 -5.52 -19.77 -3.50
CA ARG A 235 -4.42 -20.15 -4.39
C ARG A 235 -3.98 -18.99 -5.25
N GLY A 236 -2.78 -19.11 -5.80
CA GLY A 236 -2.20 -18.13 -6.71
C GLY A 236 -1.06 -17.35 -6.08
N GLY A 237 -0.12 -16.93 -6.92
CA GLY A 237 1.04 -16.11 -6.54
C GLY A 237 0.86 -14.66 -6.99
N MET A 238 1.93 -13.88 -6.86
CA MET A 238 1.99 -12.47 -7.29
C MET A 238 1.79 -12.26 -8.80
N THR A 239 1.87 -13.33 -9.60
CA THR A 239 1.64 -13.34 -11.05
C THR A 239 0.36 -14.08 -11.45
N SER A 240 -0.48 -14.48 -10.48
CA SER A 240 -1.77 -15.11 -10.73
C SER A 240 -2.74 -14.14 -11.41
N HIS A 241 -3.78 -14.69 -12.04
CA HIS A 241 -4.84 -13.89 -12.67
C HIS A 241 -5.45 -12.87 -11.69
N ALA A 242 -5.80 -13.31 -10.47
CA ALA A 242 -6.30 -12.41 -9.42
C ALA A 242 -5.36 -11.24 -9.17
N ALA A 243 -4.07 -11.51 -8.96
CA ALA A 243 -3.07 -10.50 -8.63
C ALA A 243 -2.83 -9.50 -9.77
N VAL A 244 -2.76 -9.98 -11.01
CA VAL A 244 -2.49 -9.12 -12.19
C VAL A 244 -3.69 -8.23 -12.49
N VAL A 245 -4.89 -8.81 -12.51
CA VAL A 245 -6.13 -8.09 -12.82
C VAL A 245 -6.46 -7.09 -11.71
N ALA A 246 -6.36 -7.49 -10.43
CA ALA A 246 -6.61 -6.58 -9.31
C ALA A 246 -5.70 -5.36 -9.33
N ARG A 247 -4.40 -5.53 -9.62
CA ARG A 247 -3.47 -4.41 -9.80
C ARG A 247 -3.85 -3.50 -10.97
N GLY A 248 -4.27 -4.10 -12.08
CA GLY A 248 -4.75 -3.33 -13.24
C GLY A 248 -6.00 -2.50 -12.94
N MET A 249 -6.86 -2.99 -12.07
CA MET A 249 -8.09 -2.31 -11.62
C MET A 249 -7.86 -1.35 -10.43
N GLY A 250 -6.72 -1.44 -9.75
CA GLY A 250 -6.49 -0.71 -8.49
C GLY A 250 -7.29 -1.24 -7.31
N THR A 251 -7.77 -2.49 -7.39
CA THR A 251 -8.60 -3.14 -6.37
C THR A 251 -7.71 -3.86 -5.36
N CYS A 252 -8.02 -3.74 -4.07
CA CYS A 252 -7.33 -4.47 -3.00
C CYS A 252 -7.34 -5.98 -3.27
N CYS A 253 -6.19 -6.65 -3.11
CA CYS A 253 -6.13 -8.10 -3.32
C CYS A 253 -5.16 -8.79 -2.35
N VAL A 254 -5.67 -9.82 -1.69
CA VAL A 254 -4.88 -10.80 -0.94
C VAL A 254 -4.97 -12.13 -1.68
N ALA A 255 -3.85 -12.60 -2.21
CA ALA A 255 -3.81 -13.84 -3.01
C ALA A 255 -3.05 -14.96 -2.28
N GLY A 256 -3.34 -16.22 -2.64
CA GLY A 256 -2.59 -17.36 -2.13
C GLY A 256 -2.64 -17.53 -0.62
N CYS A 257 -3.78 -17.22 -0.01
CA CYS A 257 -3.98 -17.37 1.42
C CYS A 257 -4.26 -18.85 1.74
N SER A 258 -3.21 -19.63 1.95
CA SER A 258 -3.30 -21.09 2.15
C SER A 258 -3.93 -21.52 3.48
N GLU A 259 -4.11 -20.58 4.40
CA GLU A 259 -4.75 -20.81 5.71
C GLU A 259 -6.27 -20.86 5.61
N ILE A 260 -6.84 -20.46 4.46
CA ILE A 260 -8.28 -20.47 4.22
C ILE A 260 -8.69 -21.67 3.34
N THR A 261 -9.87 -22.19 3.57
CA THR A 261 -10.51 -23.20 2.73
C THR A 261 -11.87 -22.67 2.26
N VAL A 262 -12.07 -22.63 0.96
CA VAL A 262 -13.31 -22.13 0.33
C VAL A 262 -14.08 -23.30 -0.29
N ASP A 263 -15.33 -23.47 0.13
CA ASP A 263 -16.31 -24.29 -0.57
C ASP A 263 -17.28 -23.37 -1.31
N GLU A 264 -17.05 -23.20 -2.60
CA GLU A 264 -17.85 -22.32 -3.46
C GLU A 264 -19.28 -22.85 -3.67
N ASN A 265 -19.51 -24.17 -3.57
CA ASN A 265 -20.82 -24.76 -3.69
C ASN A 265 -21.65 -24.61 -2.42
N ALA A 266 -21.05 -24.84 -1.27
CA ALA A 266 -21.67 -24.61 0.03
C ALA A 266 -21.71 -23.12 0.41
N LYS A 267 -20.98 -22.25 -0.34
CA LYS A 267 -20.86 -20.81 -0.11
C LYS A 267 -20.36 -20.50 1.31
N VAL A 268 -19.26 -21.16 1.69
CA VAL A 268 -18.63 -20.97 2.99
C VAL A 268 -17.11 -20.85 2.85
N LEU A 269 -16.54 -20.07 3.74
CA LEU A 269 -15.11 -19.89 3.95
C LEU A 269 -14.76 -20.39 5.36
N GLN A 270 -13.81 -21.29 5.48
CA GLN A 270 -13.30 -21.78 6.75
C GLN A 270 -11.89 -21.27 7.01
N ILE A 271 -11.66 -20.77 8.23
CA ILE A 271 -10.36 -20.32 8.73
C ILE A 271 -10.16 -20.93 10.12
N GLY A 272 -9.29 -21.96 10.24
CA GLY A 272 -9.18 -22.74 11.47
C GLY A 272 -10.52 -23.35 11.86
N ASP A 273 -11.00 -23.02 13.07
CA ASP A 273 -12.30 -23.50 13.58
C ASP A 273 -13.47 -22.54 13.24
N HIS A 274 -13.23 -21.40 12.62
CA HIS A 274 -14.26 -20.42 12.27
C HIS A 274 -14.77 -20.65 10.85
N ILE A 275 -16.09 -20.58 10.70
CA ILE A 275 -16.79 -20.68 9.42
C ILE A 275 -17.52 -19.36 9.14
N TYR A 276 -17.26 -18.77 7.98
CA TYR A 276 -17.92 -17.57 7.47
C TYR A 276 -18.81 -17.95 6.31
N ALA A 277 -20.08 -17.56 6.37
CA ALA A 277 -21.05 -17.79 5.31
C ALA A 277 -21.10 -16.63 4.31
N GLU A 278 -21.68 -16.86 3.15
CA GLU A 278 -21.95 -15.80 2.18
C GLU A 278 -22.75 -14.66 2.83
N GLY A 279 -22.29 -13.43 2.66
CA GLY A 279 -22.87 -12.25 3.27
C GLY A 279 -22.28 -11.83 4.62
N ASP A 280 -21.41 -12.64 5.23
CA ASP A 280 -20.66 -12.23 6.41
C ASP A 280 -19.62 -11.14 6.08
N TYR A 281 -19.30 -10.30 7.05
CA TYR A 281 -18.31 -9.25 6.88
C TYR A 281 -16.89 -9.77 7.04
N MET A 282 -16.01 -9.26 6.20
CA MET A 282 -14.57 -9.48 6.28
C MET A 282 -13.83 -8.21 5.85
N SER A 283 -12.56 -8.10 6.25
CA SER A 283 -11.70 -7.00 5.84
C SER A 283 -10.35 -7.54 5.36
N LEU A 284 -9.83 -6.93 4.29
CA LEU A 284 -8.59 -7.32 3.61
C LEU A 284 -7.60 -6.17 3.62
N ASP A 285 -6.36 -6.44 4.02
CA ASP A 285 -5.23 -5.54 3.86
C ASP A 285 -4.34 -6.03 2.72
N GLY A 286 -4.56 -5.49 1.55
CA GLY A 286 -3.79 -5.83 0.35
C GLY A 286 -2.34 -5.34 0.38
N SER A 287 -1.99 -4.44 1.29
CA SER A 287 -0.61 -3.95 1.49
C SER A 287 0.24 -4.87 2.35
N THR A 288 -0.37 -5.59 3.29
CA THR A 288 0.31 -6.51 4.22
C THR A 288 -0.06 -7.97 4.03
N GLY A 289 -1.11 -8.27 3.25
CA GLY A 289 -1.64 -9.62 3.06
C GLY A 289 -2.51 -10.14 4.20
N LYS A 290 -2.84 -9.31 5.20
CA LYS A 290 -3.64 -9.70 6.36
C LYS A 290 -5.13 -9.75 6.04
N VAL A 291 -5.80 -10.74 6.63
CA VAL A 291 -7.24 -10.95 6.54
C VAL A 291 -7.83 -10.84 7.94
N TYR A 292 -8.91 -10.08 8.09
CA TYR A 292 -9.61 -9.88 9.35
C TYR A 292 -11.04 -10.39 9.24
N GLY A 293 -11.48 -11.21 10.19
CA GLY A 293 -12.81 -11.82 10.25
C GLY A 293 -13.92 -10.88 10.77
N GLU A 294 -13.73 -9.59 10.64
CA GLU A 294 -14.62 -8.55 11.12
C GLU A 294 -14.66 -7.35 10.17
N ALA A 295 -15.66 -6.50 10.32
CA ALA A 295 -15.77 -5.25 9.57
C ALA A 295 -14.88 -4.17 10.18
N LEU A 296 -13.83 -3.77 9.48
CA LEU A 296 -12.97 -2.66 9.84
C LEU A 296 -13.31 -1.42 8.98
N PRO A 297 -13.53 -0.25 9.59
CA PRO A 297 -13.78 0.97 8.83
C PRO A 297 -12.57 1.36 8.00
N THR A 298 -12.83 1.78 6.76
CA THR A 298 -11.83 2.28 5.83
C THR A 298 -11.91 3.80 5.71
N VAL A 299 -10.75 4.42 5.47
CA VAL A 299 -10.59 5.84 5.18
C VAL A 299 -10.08 5.97 3.75
N GLU A 300 -10.76 6.79 2.97
CA GLU A 300 -10.35 7.06 1.59
C GLU A 300 -8.97 7.74 1.52
N ALA A 301 -8.28 7.54 0.41
CA ALA A 301 -7.00 8.17 0.15
C ALA A 301 -7.15 9.70 0.12
N ASP A 302 -6.44 10.41 0.99
CA ASP A 302 -6.36 11.86 0.96
C ASP A 302 -5.17 12.31 0.11
N LEU A 303 -5.46 12.72 -1.13
CA LEU A 303 -4.47 13.23 -2.08
C LEU A 303 -4.31 14.77 -1.99
N THR A 304 -4.95 15.39 -1.00
CA THR A 304 -4.84 16.82 -0.69
C THR A 304 -3.79 17.07 0.40
N GLY A 305 -3.73 18.26 0.94
CA GLY A 305 -2.90 18.56 2.10
C GLY A 305 -1.41 18.25 1.89
N ASP A 306 -0.84 17.48 2.78
CA ASP A 306 0.60 17.15 2.79
C ASP A 306 1.02 16.34 1.57
N PHE A 307 0.16 15.46 1.06
CA PHE A 307 0.43 14.70 -0.16
C PHE A 307 0.58 15.63 -1.36
N ALA A 308 -0.36 16.54 -1.56
CA ALA A 308 -0.31 17.51 -2.66
C ALA A 308 0.92 18.43 -2.55
N ARG A 309 1.31 18.82 -1.34
CA ARG A 309 2.52 19.64 -1.09
C ARG A 309 3.78 18.90 -1.50
N LEU A 310 3.96 17.65 -1.05
CA LEU A 310 5.13 16.84 -1.41
C LEU A 310 5.19 16.60 -2.92
N MET A 311 4.07 16.29 -3.55
CA MET A 311 4.00 16.11 -5.00
C MET A 311 4.30 17.39 -5.76
N GLY A 312 3.87 18.56 -5.26
CA GLY A 312 4.23 19.86 -5.83
C GLY A 312 5.74 20.10 -5.83
N TRP A 313 6.41 19.80 -4.71
CA TRP A 313 7.88 19.89 -4.63
C TRP A 313 8.57 18.90 -5.57
N ALA A 314 8.05 17.68 -5.69
CA ALA A 314 8.57 16.68 -6.62
C ALA A 314 8.41 17.14 -8.09
N ASP A 315 7.29 17.77 -8.43
CA ASP A 315 7.05 18.33 -9.76
C ASP A 315 8.00 19.50 -10.10
N GLU A 316 8.37 20.32 -9.13
CA GLU A 316 9.36 21.38 -9.30
C GLU A 316 10.79 20.82 -9.48
N ALA A 317 11.13 19.75 -8.79
CA ALA A 317 12.47 19.15 -8.81
C ALA A 317 12.73 18.24 -10.03
N ARG A 318 11.70 17.59 -10.56
CA ARG A 318 11.83 16.63 -11.68
C ARG A 318 12.18 17.31 -13.00
N ARG A 319 12.96 16.59 -13.82
CA ARG A 319 13.30 17.02 -15.19
C ARG A 319 12.47 16.34 -16.25
N LEU A 320 11.99 15.15 -16.00
CA LEU A 320 11.23 14.33 -16.93
C LEU A 320 9.74 14.55 -16.74
N GLN A 321 9.02 14.56 -17.83
CA GLN A 321 7.57 14.56 -17.84
C GLN A 321 7.04 13.12 -17.65
N VAL A 322 5.88 13.00 -17.01
CA VAL A 322 5.22 11.71 -16.81
C VAL A 322 4.13 11.52 -17.86
N ARG A 323 4.25 10.44 -18.63
CA ARG A 323 3.26 10.01 -19.60
C ARG A 323 2.69 8.67 -19.19
N THR A 324 1.39 8.49 -19.41
CA THR A 324 0.67 7.26 -19.10
C THR A 324 0.23 6.52 -20.35
N ASN A 325 -0.21 5.28 -20.19
CA ASN A 325 -0.98 4.59 -21.23
C ASN A 325 -2.47 4.91 -21.03
N ALA A 326 -3.16 5.24 -22.11
CA ALA A 326 -4.60 5.44 -22.13
C ALA A 326 -5.12 5.10 -23.52
N ASP A 327 -6.16 4.29 -23.58
CA ASP A 327 -6.69 3.73 -24.82
C ASP A 327 -8.10 4.26 -25.12
N THR A 328 -8.77 4.88 -24.12
CA THR A 328 -10.12 5.45 -24.24
C THR A 328 -10.14 6.92 -23.78
N PRO A 329 -11.17 7.70 -24.14
CA PRO A 329 -11.36 9.05 -23.60
C PRO A 329 -11.50 9.07 -22.07
N GLU A 330 -12.11 8.05 -21.47
CA GLU A 330 -12.31 7.89 -20.04
C GLU A 330 -10.97 7.66 -19.33
N ASP A 331 -10.12 6.80 -19.86
CA ASP A 331 -8.75 6.57 -19.35
C ASP A 331 -7.92 7.85 -19.42
N ALA A 332 -8.02 8.56 -20.56
CA ALA A 332 -7.33 9.84 -20.73
C ALA A 332 -7.79 10.87 -19.69
N ALA A 333 -9.10 10.93 -19.39
CA ALA A 333 -9.65 11.84 -18.38
C ALA A 333 -9.15 11.46 -16.96
N ALA A 334 -9.11 10.17 -16.64
CA ALA A 334 -8.53 9.69 -15.39
C ALA A 334 -7.04 10.05 -15.28
N ALA A 335 -6.28 9.81 -16.34
CA ALA A 335 -4.86 10.13 -16.42
C ALA A 335 -4.57 11.63 -16.16
N VAL A 336 -5.34 12.52 -16.78
CA VAL A 336 -5.20 13.97 -16.56
C VAL A 336 -5.53 14.36 -15.13
N ARG A 337 -6.56 13.76 -14.51
CA ARG A 337 -6.88 13.99 -13.08
C ARG A 337 -5.73 13.58 -12.16
N PHE A 338 -5.01 12.52 -12.50
CA PHE A 338 -3.83 12.05 -11.77
C PHE A 338 -2.53 12.77 -12.13
N GLY A 339 -2.60 13.83 -12.96
CA GLY A 339 -1.46 14.69 -13.27
C GLY A 339 -0.59 14.22 -14.44
N ALA A 340 -1.08 13.32 -15.29
CA ALA A 340 -0.35 12.91 -16.49
C ALA A 340 -0.19 14.10 -17.47
N GLU A 341 1.03 14.25 -17.99
CA GLU A 341 1.41 15.34 -18.91
C GLU A 341 1.34 14.94 -20.39
N GLY A 342 0.94 13.70 -20.65
CA GLY A 342 0.76 13.17 -21.98
C GLY A 342 0.38 11.69 -21.97
N ILE A 343 0.05 11.17 -23.13
CA ILE A 343 -0.12 9.74 -23.36
C ILE A 343 1.15 9.21 -24.02
N GLY A 344 1.80 8.26 -23.37
CA GLY A 344 3.01 7.58 -23.85
C GLY A 344 2.70 6.51 -24.87
N LEU A 345 1.53 5.88 -24.76
CA LEU A 345 1.03 4.90 -25.73
C LEU A 345 -0.47 4.79 -25.67
N THR A 346 -1.12 4.94 -26.83
CA THR A 346 -2.50 4.51 -27.09
C THR A 346 -2.44 3.26 -27.97
N ARG A 347 -2.96 2.17 -27.45
CA ARG A 347 -3.04 0.89 -28.16
C ARG A 347 -4.37 0.83 -28.90
N THR A 348 -4.30 1.05 -30.20
CA THR A 348 -5.52 1.20 -31.03
C THR A 348 -6.34 -0.08 -31.14
N GLU A 349 -5.73 -1.26 -30.95
CA GLU A 349 -6.41 -2.53 -30.91
C GLU A 349 -7.37 -2.64 -29.73
N HIS A 350 -7.06 -2.03 -28.57
CA HIS A 350 -7.93 -2.04 -27.40
C HIS A 350 -9.25 -1.29 -27.60
N MET A 351 -9.30 -0.37 -28.56
CA MET A 351 -10.52 0.34 -28.92
C MET A 351 -11.59 -0.58 -29.52
N PHE A 352 -11.24 -1.81 -29.91
CA PHE A 352 -12.07 -2.70 -30.72
C PHE A 352 -12.46 -4.01 -30.05
N PHE A 353 -12.09 -4.26 -28.80
CA PHE A 353 -12.42 -5.53 -28.13
C PHE A 353 -13.89 -5.64 -27.69
N SER A 354 -14.65 -4.57 -27.62
CA SER A 354 -16.00 -4.59 -27.08
C SER A 354 -17.10 -4.55 -28.13
N GLY A 355 -18.22 -5.24 -27.85
CA GLY A 355 -19.48 -5.13 -28.58
C GLY A 355 -19.38 -5.42 -30.07
N ASP A 356 -20.06 -4.61 -30.88
CA ASP A 356 -20.12 -4.76 -32.34
C ASP A 356 -18.78 -4.42 -33.04
N ARG A 357 -17.85 -3.76 -32.32
CA ARG A 357 -16.57 -3.36 -32.88
C ARG A 357 -15.67 -4.53 -33.23
N ILE A 358 -15.65 -5.56 -32.38
CA ILE A 358 -14.84 -6.77 -32.61
C ILE A 358 -15.28 -7.51 -33.86
N VAL A 359 -16.60 -7.48 -34.15
CA VAL A 359 -17.15 -8.11 -35.37
C VAL A 359 -16.58 -7.46 -36.62
N ALA A 360 -16.57 -6.13 -36.68
CA ALA A 360 -16.01 -5.39 -37.80
C ALA A 360 -14.50 -5.61 -38.00
N VAL A 361 -13.74 -5.78 -36.91
CA VAL A 361 -12.31 -6.13 -36.98
C VAL A 361 -12.14 -7.58 -37.51
N ARG A 362 -12.95 -8.52 -37.05
CA ARG A 362 -12.94 -9.90 -37.58
C ARG A 362 -13.25 -9.95 -39.07
N GLU A 363 -14.25 -9.18 -39.52
CA GLU A 363 -14.55 -9.06 -40.96
C GLU A 363 -13.35 -8.51 -41.73
N MET A 364 -12.64 -7.52 -41.18
CA MET A 364 -11.43 -6.97 -41.78
C MET A 364 -10.30 -8.00 -41.88
N ILE A 365 -10.05 -8.76 -40.82
CA ILE A 365 -9.00 -9.77 -40.74
C ILE A 365 -9.29 -10.92 -41.72
N LEU A 366 -10.54 -11.39 -41.76
CA LEU A 366 -10.97 -12.55 -42.57
C LEU A 366 -11.34 -12.19 -44.00
N SER A 367 -11.13 -10.96 -44.46
CA SER A 367 -11.42 -10.53 -45.82
C SER A 367 -10.54 -11.24 -46.84
N ASP A 368 -11.12 -11.81 -47.86
CA ASP A 368 -10.43 -12.50 -48.96
C ASP A 368 -9.85 -11.56 -50.01
N ASN A 369 -10.37 -10.35 -50.10
CA ASN A 369 -9.97 -9.36 -51.09
C ASN A 369 -10.02 -7.92 -50.54
N GLU A 370 -9.48 -7.01 -51.30
CA GLU A 370 -9.34 -5.59 -50.91
C GLU A 370 -10.69 -4.90 -50.74
N ASP A 371 -11.68 -5.20 -51.57
CA ASP A 371 -13.00 -4.55 -51.51
C ASP A 371 -13.76 -4.92 -50.24
N GLN A 372 -13.71 -6.19 -49.86
CA GLN A 372 -14.30 -6.66 -48.59
C GLN A 372 -13.58 -6.00 -47.41
N ARG A 373 -12.24 -5.92 -47.42
CA ARG A 373 -11.46 -5.32 -46.38
C ARG A 373 -11.76 -3.82 -46.25
N ARG A 374 -11.87 -3.11 -47.35
CA ARG A 374 -12.25 -1.70 -47.39
C ARG A 374 -13.69 -1.49 -46.88
N ALA A 375 -14.58 -2.41 -47.12
CA ALA A 375 -15.96 -2.35 -46.58
C ALA A 375 -15.96 -2.47 -45.03
N ALA A 376 -15.18 -3.40 -44.46
CA ALA A 376 -15.02 -3.52 -43.02
C ALA A 376 -14.34 -2.31 -42.39
N LEU A 377 -13.27 -1.79 -43.01
CA LEU A 377 -12.58 -0.57 -42.57
C LEU A 377 -13.50 0.67 -42.56
N ARG A 378 -14.46 0.78 -43.49
CA ARG A 378 -15.48 1.85 -43.49
C ARG A 378 -16.36 1.82 -42.24
N LYS A 379 -16.61 0.63 -41.67
CA LYS A 379 -17.33 0.50 -40.40
C LYS A 379 -16.47 0.95 -39.19
N LEU A 380 -15.18 0.62 -39.20
CA LEU A 380 -14.24 0.93 -38.10
C LEU A 380 -13.87 2.43 -38.05
N LEU A 381 -13.73 3.08 -39.22
CA LEU A 381 -13.27 4.45 -39.32
C LEU A 381 -14.06 5.46 -38.46
N PRO A 382 -15.40 5.49 -38.46
CA PRO A 382 -16.16 6.45 -37.65
C PRO A 382 -16.00 6.18 -36.15
N MET A 383 -15.86 4.91 -35.74
CA MET A 383 -15.65 4.49 -34.33
C MET A 383 -14.32 5.03 -33.82
N GLN A 384 -13.23 4.68 -34.51
CA GLN A 384 -11.88 5.12 -34.13
C GLN A 384 -11.71 6.64 -34.20
N LYS A 385 -12.32 7.28 -35.21
CA LYS A 385 -12.35 8.74 -35.30
C LYS A 385 -13.03 9.39 -34.09
N GLY A 386 -14.10 8.76 -33.58
CA GLY A 386 -14.81 9.19 -32.37
C GLY A 386 -13.92 9.10 -31.15
N ASP A 387 -13.25 7.97 -30.97
CA ASP A 387 -12.34 7.71 -29.85
C ASP A 387 -11.17 8.71 -29.83
N PHE A 388 -10.50 8.91 -30.97
CA PHE A 388 -9.42 9.88 -31.07
C PHE A 388 -9.89 11.33 -30.80
N LYS A 389 -11.07 11.71 -31.32
CA LYS A 389 -11.62 13.02 -30.99
C LYS A 389 -11.87 13.17 -29.49
N GLY A 390 -12.37 12.14 -28.83
CA GLY A 390 -12.57 12.11 -27.39
C GLY A 390 -11.26 12.27 -26.64
N ILE A 391 -10.26 11.46 -26.99
CA ILE A 391 -8.91 11.51 -26.38
C ILE A 391 -8.30 12.91 -26.55
N TYR A 392 -8.26 13.43 -27.79
CA TYR A 392 -7.67 14.76 -28.06
C TYR A 392 -8.40 15.89 -27.33
N LYS A 393 -9.74 15.80 -27.22
CA LYS A 393 -10.52 16.79 -26.48
C LYS A 393 -10.13 16.84 -24.99
N VAL A 394 -9.84 15.70 -24.40
CA VAL A 394 -9.40 15.59 -23.01
C VAL A 394 -7.95 16.03 -22.85
N MET A 395 -7.08 15.56 -23.74
CA MET A 395 -5.64 15.81 -23.65
C MET A 395 -5.26 17.26 -24.04
N GLN A 396 -6.09 17.94 -24.82
CA GLN A 396 -5.83 19.31 -25.29
C GLN A 396 -4.45 19.42 -25.97
N GLU A 397 -3.53 20.23 -25.42
CA GLU A 397 -2.18 20.44 -25.94
C GLU A 397 -1.16 19.38 -25.50
N ARG A 398 -1.58 18.44 -24.62
CA ARG A 398 -0.68 17.39 -24.13
C ARG A 398 -0.38 16.40 -25.25
N PRO A 399 0.88 15.93 -25.37
CA PRO A 399 1.27 15.00 -26.42
C PRO A 399 0.60 13.64 -26.25
N VAL A 400 0.19 13.05 -27.38
CA VAL A 400 -0.43 11.73 -27.47
C VAL A 400 0.35 10.89 -28.47
N THR A 401 0.93 9.78 -28.01
CA THR A 401 1.59 8.81 -28.88
C THR A 401 0.61 7.69 -29.21
N ILE A 402 0.37 7.47 -30.49
CA ILE A 402 -0.59 6.49 -30.99
C ILE A 402 0.19 5.38 -31.70
N ARG A 403 -0.08 4.12 -31.33
CA ARG A 403 0.35 2.96 -32.08
C ARG A 403 -0.60 2.73 -33.26
N TYR A 404 -0.03 2.50 -34.43
CA TYR A 404 -0.85 2.04 -35.56
C TYR A 404 -1.51 0.70 -35.23
N LEU A 405 -2.66 0.42 -35.86
CA LEU A 405 -3.42 -0.78 -35.64
C LEU A 405 -2.57 -2.02 -35.96
N ASP A 406 -2.33 -2.82 -34.96
CA ASP A 406 -1.61 -4.08 -35.01
C ASP A 406 -2.41 -5.15 -34.24
N PRO A 407 -3.47 -5.71 -34.87
CA PRO A 407 -4.38 -6.60 -34.16
C PRO A 407 -3.71 -7.95 -33.90
N PRO A 408 -3.53 -8.35 -32.64
CA PRO A 408 -3.06 -9.69 -32.29
C PRO A 408 -4.15 -10.70 -32.66
N LEU A 409 -3.88 -11.52 -33.69
CA LEU A 409 -4.89 -12.42 -34.28
C LEU A 409 -5.49 -13.37 -33.25
N HIS A 410 -4.69 -13.86 -32.30
CA HIS A 410 -5.14 -14.77 -31.25
C HIS A 410 -6.13 -14.15 -30.25
N GLU A 411 -6.14 -12.81 -30.12
CA GLU A 411 -7.07 -12.09 -29.25
C GLU A 411 -8.38 -11.74 -29.97
N PHE A 412 -8.32 -11.51 -31.28
CA PHE A 412 -9.48 -11.13 -32.09
C PHE A 412 -10.25 -12.32 -32.65
N LEU A 413 -9.56 -13.40 -32.99
CA LEU A 413 -10.21 -14.60 -33.58
C LEU A 413 -10.69 -15.53 -32.47
N PRO A 414 -11.89 -16.16 -32.64
CA PRO A 414 -12.37 -17.13 -31.68
C PRO A 414 -11.42 -18.32 -31.60
N HIS A 415 -11.19 -18.82 -30.39
CA HIS A 415 -10.50 -20.10 -30.21
C HIS A 415 -11.35 -21.22 -30.80
N ILE A 416 -10.76 -21.99 -31.72
CA ILE A 416 -11.37 -23.22 -32.20
C ILE A 416 -11.12 -24.27 -31.13
N THR A 417 -12.17 -24.61 -30.37
CA THR A 417 -12.20 -25.76 -29.46
C THR A 417 -12.41 -27.03 -30.21
#